data_22598a4fda3daf9f08c37f08eed47b39
#
_entry.id   22598a4fda3daf9f08c37f08eed47b39
#
_cell.length_a   1.000
_cell.length_b   1.000
_cell.length_c   1.000
_cell.angle_alpha   90.00
_cell.angle_beta   90.00
_cell.angle_gamma   90.00
#
_symmetry.space_group_name_H-M   'P 1'
#
loop_
_entity.id
_entity.type
_entity.pdbx_description
1 polymer ?
#
loop_
_entity_poly.entity_id
_entity_poly.type
_entity_poly.pdbx_seq_one_letter_code
_entity_poly.pdbx_strand_id
1 'polypeptide(L)'
;MFEALDVKPATNLIDGLSPQFLGEIYYRMLLTRAFEEAAWQQYGLGKVHGTMHLCVGQEGVGIGAISTLHPDDYIVSTHRGHAHAIGKGQDVREMMAELLGKETGVCRGRGGSMHMADLTLGSLGANGVVGGGLPLSVGAGLAIKLRREDRVVLCFFGDGASNEGNFHESLNMASIWKLPVVFVCENNQYGMSMPVHKGMNAASIADRAVSYSIPGHQVDGMDVLAVYASVKAAVAYARAGNGPVLIDALTYRYLGHSKSDKQLYRTKEEIEEWKQKDVIERLERTLIEVGILTEEQAQEQRARAEAAIEEAIAYGDAGPEPSPLHLTDDVYLEEPDVQAAPDRVAPAWVRDTFGPRTPVNPPPGTRELSYSEALREAMAQALASDSQVFLLGEDIGVYGGAFGVTKDLVEEFGPDRVRDTPISENAIIGASVGSAVLGMRPVAEMQFMDFITLGMEQTVLQGAKIRYMFGGKASVPMVVRLPAGSGTGAAAQHCQSLESWFLSVPGLKIVAPATPYDAKGMLLAAIADNNPVLFVENKLLYKSRG
;
A
#
# COMPACT_ATOMS: atom_id res chain seq x y z
N MET A 1 27.92 3.24 10.10
CA MET A 1 27.29 4.53 10.48
C MET A 1 26.69 5.07 9.20
N PHE A 2 25.35 5.20 9.11
CA PHE A 2 24.68 5.80 7.94
C PHE A 2 24.87 7.32 8.02
N GLU A 3 24.97 7.98 6.86
CA GLU A 3 25.03 9.44 6.78
C GLU A 3 23.75 10.05 7.37
N ALA A 4 23.91 11.05 8.23
CA ALA A 4 22.77 11.83 8.70
C ALA A 4 22.11 12.55 7.51
N LEU A 5 20.79 12.69 7.54
CA LEU A 5 20.07 13.46 6.53
C LEU A 5 20.56 14.93 6.54
N ASP A 6 20.89 15.45 5.38
CA ASP A 6 21.19 16.88 5.20
C ASP A 6 19.89 17.70 5.13
N VAL A 7 19.33 17.96 6.31
CA VAL A 7 18.10 18.75 6.43
C VAL A 7 18.44 20.22 6.54
N LYS A 8 18.06 21.03 5.56
CA LYS A 8 18.23 22.49 5.61
C LYS A 8 17.26 23.09 6.63
N PRO A 9 17.72 24.08 7.46
CA PRO A 9 16.83 24.76 8.39
C PRO A 9 15.63 25.42 7.69
N ALA A 10 14.44 25.30 8.27
CA ALA A 10 13.19 25.83 7.70
C ALA A 10 13.25 27.36 7.40
N THR A 11 13.97 28.12 8.24
CA THR A 11 14.17 29.57 8.07
C THR A 11 14.87 29.96 6.77
N ASN A 12 15.69 29.07 6.19
CA ASN A 12 16.42 29.31 4.94
C ASN A 12 15.65 28.83 3.70
N LEU A 13 14.46 28.23 3.87
CA LEU A 13 13.69 27.64 2.78
C LEU A 13 12.80 28.65 2.08
N ILE A 14 12.24 29.61 2.81
CA ILE A 14 11.31 30.61 2.25
C ILE A 14 11.98 31.37 1.11
N ASP A 15 13.25 31.78 1.28
CA ASP A 15 14.02 32.48 0.26
C ASP A 15 14.31 31.64 -1.01
N GLY A 16 14.21 30.32 -0.91
CA GLY A 16 14.46 29.38 -2.01
C GLY A 16 13.21 28.83 -2.69
N LEU A 17 12.01 29.15 -2.19
CA LEU A 17 10.74 28.67 -2.72
C LEU A 17 9.98 29.82 -3.39
N SER A 18 9.27 29.53 -4.49
CA SER A 18 8.48 30.56 -5.15
C SER A 18 7.25 30.94 -4.31
N PRO A 19 6.82 32.24 -4.34
CA PRO A 19 5.59 32.67 -3.68
C PRO A 19 4.36 31.85 -4.11
N GLN A 20 4.30 31.48 -5.38
CA GLN A 20 3.23 30.64 -5.91
C GLN A 20 3.21 29.24 -5.26
N PHE A 21 4.37 28.62 -5.08
CA PHE A 21 4.46 27.31 -4.44
C PHE A 21 4.05 27.36 -2.96
N LEU A 22 4.48 28.40 -2.24
CA LEU A 22 4.10 28.61 -0.86
C LEU A 22 2.60 28.90 -0.70
N GLY A 23 2.03 29.70 -1.61
CA GLY A 23 0.59 29.95 -1.68
C GLY A 23 -0.22 28.68 -1.98
N GLU A 24 0.31 27.78 -2.81
CA GLU A 24 -0.34 26.50 -3.11
C GLU A 24 -0.33 25.56 -1.89
N ILE A 25 0.77 25.47 -1.14
CA ILE A 25 0.83 24.71 0.12
C ILE A 25 -0.22 25.25 1.11
N TYR A 26 -0.27 26.57 1.27
CA TYR A 26 -1.24 27.23 2.15
C TYR A 26 -2.67 26.92 1.72
N TYR A 27 -2.99 27.10 0.43
CA TYR A 27 -4.31 26.79 -0.11
C TYR A 27 -4.72 25.32 0.10
N ARG A 28 -3.82 24.36 -0.14
CA ARG A 28 -4.12 22.93 0.06
C ARG A 28 -4.40 22.59 1.52
N MET A 29 -3.71 23.22 2.46
CA MET A 29 -4.02 23.04 3.88
C MET A 29 -5.39 23.62 4.24
N LEU A 30 -5.75 24.81 3.72
CA LEU A 30 -7.09 25.39 3.89
C LEU A 30 -8.17 24.49 3.29
N LEU A 31 -7.96 24.02 2.06
CA LEU A 31 -8.88 23.11 1.37
C LEU A 31 -9.07 21.81 2.15
N THR A 32 -7.99 21.27 2.73
CA THR A 32 -8.06 20.08 3.58
C THR A 32 -8.90 20.35 4.83
N ARG A 33 -8.65 21.45 5.54
CA ARG A 33 -9.41 21.82 6.73
C ARG A 33 -10.90 22.00 6.42
N ALA A 34 -11.23 22.72 5.34
CA ALA A 34 -12.60 22.94 4.91
C ALA A 34 -13.29 21.62 4.50
N PHE A 35 -12.56 20.71 3.81
CA PHE A 35 -13.07 19.40 3.46
C PHE A 35 -13.41 18.56 4.71
N GLU A 36 -12.53 18.54 5.69
CA GLU A 36 -12.71 17.79 6.94
C GLU A 36 -13.90 18.30 7.76
N GLU A 37 -14.03 19.61 7.86
CA GLU A 37 -15.15 20.26 8.57
C GLU A 37 -16.49 19.97 7.86
N ALA A 38 -16.50 20.04 6.53
CA ALA A 38 -17.68 19.68 5.73
C ALA A 38 -18.02 18.19 5.87
N ALA A 39 -17.03 17.29 5.79
CA ALA A 39 -17.23 15.87 6.00
C ALA A 39 -17.84 15.56 7.37
N TRP A 40 -17.36 16.26 8.42
CA TRP A 40 -17.95 16.18 9.77
C TRP A 40 -19.42 16.60 9.79
N GLN A 41 -19.76 17.71 9.11
CA GLN A 41 -21.13 18.21 9.01
C GLN A 41 -22.03 17.24 8.24
N GLN A 42 -21.60 16.75 7.06
CA GLN A 42 -22.35 15.80 6.25
C GLN A 42 -22.60 14.48 7.00
N TYR A 43 -21.62 14.02 7.77
CA TYR A 43 -21.84 12.89 8.67
C TYR A 43 -22.88 13.19 9.75
N GLY A 44 -22.86 14.40 10.33
CA GLY A 44 -23.87 14.87 11.30
C GLY A 44 -25.28 14.86 10.74
N LEU A 45 -25.43 15.13 9.46
CA LEU A 45 -26.70 15.07 8.71
C LEU A 45 -27.11 13.64 8.34
N GLY A 46 -26.32 12.61 8.66
CA GLY A 46 -26.59 11.21 8.33
C GLY A 46 -26.34 10.84 6.86
N LYS A 47 -25.68 11.71 6.09
CA LYS A 47 -25.39 11.46 4.67
C LYS A 47 -24.13 10.62 4.44
N VAL A 48 -23.17 10.66 5.35
CA VAL A 48 -21.94 9.86 5.30
C VAL A 48 -22.14 8.60 6.11
N HIS A 49 -21.95 7.45 5.49
CA HIS A 49 -22.10 6.14 6.11
C HIS A 49 -20.75 5.53 6.50
N GLY A 50 -20.77 4.61 7.47
CA GLY A 50 -19.57 3.93 7.94
C GLY A 50 -18.75 4.76 8.93
N THR A 51 -17.48 4.40 9.07
CA THR A 51 -16.55 5.04 10.02
C THR A 51 -15.70 6.08 9.27
N MET A 52 -15.53 7.25 9.87
CA MET A 52 -14.76 8.35 9.33
C MET A 52 -13.71 8.81 10.33
N HIS A 53 -12.52 9.09 9.85
CA HIS A 53 -11.36 9.52 10.64
C HIS A 53 -10.78 10.80 10.04
N LEU A 54 -10.91 11.89 10.75
CA LEU A 54 -10.50 13.21 10.26
C LEU A 54 -9.04 13.53 10.62
N CYS A 55 -8.35 14.24 9.73
CA CYS A 55 -6.95 14.65 9.90
C CYS A 55 -6.79 16.08 10.44
N VAL A 56 -7.85 16.68 10.97
CA VAL A 56 -7.82 18.05 11.51
C VAL A 56 -6.70 18.20 12.54
N GLY A 57 -5.78 19.15 12.31
CA GLY A 57 -4.56 19.39 13.08
C GLY A 57 -3.30 18.71 12.52
N GLN A 58 -3.43 17.84 11.49
CA GLN A 58 -2.32 17.10 10.89
C GLN A 58 -2.05 17.51 9.42
N GLU A 59 -2.72 18.55 8.93
CA GLU A 59 -2.66 18.98 7.52
C GLU A 59 -1.21 19.25 7.05
N GLY A 60 -0.38 19.79 7.95
CA GLY A 60 1.00 20.15 7.65
C GLY A 60 1.88 18.95 7.30
N VAL A 61 1.65 17.78 7.91
CA VAL A 61 2.44 16.59 7.62
C VAL A 61 2.11 16.07 6.23
N GLY A 62 0.82 15.82 5.94
CA GLY A 62 0.41 15.30 4.65
C GLY A 62 0.77 16.24 3.48
N ILE A 63 0.37 17.51 3.58
CA ILE A 63 0.61 18.49 2.50
C ILE A 63 2.10 18.78 2.35
N GLY A 64 2.83 18.99 3.46
CA GLY A 64 4.26 19.29 3.43
C GLY A 64 5.08 18.14 2.82
N ALA A 65 4.80 16.90 3.22
CA ALA A 65 5.49 15.74 2.70
C ALA A 65 5.22 15.52 1.21
N ILE A 66 3.96 15.54 0.78
CA ILE A 66 3.58 15.28 -0.61
C ILE A 66 4.07 16.38 -1.56
N SER A 67 4.18 17.63 -1.08
CA SER A 67 4.72 18.74 -1.87
C SER A 67 6.18 18.55 -2.30
N THR A 68 6.88 17.55 -1.77
CA THR A 68 8.26 17.19 -2.18
C THR A 68 8.33 16.24 -3.36
N LEU A 69 7.21 15.62 -3.74
CA LEU A 69 7.14 14.56 -4.73
C LEU A 69 7.07 15.08 -6.16
N HIS A 70 7.58 14.29 -7.08
CA HIS A 70 7.22 14.39 -8.50
C HIS A 70 5.78 13.88 -8.72
N PRO A 71 5.09 14.36 -9.75
CA PRO A 71 3.70 13.95 -10.01
C PRO A 71 3.51 12.44 -10.13
N ASP A 72 4.50 11.71 -10.64
CA ASP A 72 4.50 10.27 -10.89
C ASP A 72 5.08 9.42 -9.76
N ASP A 73 5.54 10.03 -8.64
CA ASP A 73 5.89 9.33 -7.42
C ASP A 73 4.64 8.73 -6.74
N TYR A 74 4.83 7.73 -5.92
CA TYR A 74 3.74 7.02 -5.27
C TYR A 74 3.56 7.43 -3.82
N ILE A 75 2.31 7.31 -3.34
CA ILE A 75 1.97 7.38 -1.92
C ILE A 75 1.20 6.14 -1.49
N VAL A 76 1.42 5.70 -0.26
CA VAL A 76 0.59 4.74 0.49
C VAL A 76 0.06 5.48 1.71
N SER A 77 -1.26 5.51 1.88
CA SER A 77 -1.94 6.35 2.86
C SER A 77 -2.55 5.53 3.99
N THR A 78 -3.14 6.21 4.98
CA THR A 78 -3.79 5.64 6.16
C THR A 78 -5.30 5.86 6.11
N HIS A 79 -6.03 5.31 7.10
CA HIS A 79 -7.46 5.57 7.32
C HIS A 79 -7.79 7.06 7.54
N ARG A 80 -6.79 7.93 7.72
CA ARG A 80 -6.88 9.39 7.94
C ARG A 80 -6.26 10.15 6.76
N GLY A 81 -6.57 9.69 5.55
CA GLY A 81 -5.84 10.01 4.33
C GLY A 81 -6.37 11.19 3.50
N HIS A 82 -7.31 12.00 3.98
CA HIS A 82 -7.89 13.06 3.15
C HIS A 82 -6.85 14.13 2.77
N ALA A 83 -5.97 14.53 3.72
CA ALA A 83 -4.85 15.42 3.40
C ALA A 83 -3.91 14.83 2.34
N HIS A 84 -3.69 13.51 2.39
CA HIS A 84 -2.84 12.82 1.41
C HIS A 84 -3.47 12.81 0.03
N ALA A 85 -4.77 12.55 -0.07
CA ALA A 85 -5.51 12.57 -1.33
C ALA A 85 -5.50 13.98 -1.95
N ILE A 86 -5.83 15.04 -1.16
CA ILE A 86 -5.80 16.44 -1.60
C ILE A 86 -4.37 16.87 -1.97
N GLY A 87 -3.38 16.50 -1.16
CA GLY A 87 -1.96 16.75 -1.45
C GLY A 87 -1.51 16.14 -2.78
N LYS A 88 -2.01 14.95 -3.11
CA LYS A 88 -1.70 14.26 -4.36
C LYS A 88 -2.50 14.77 -5.56
N GLY A 89 -3.46 15.69 -5.33
CA GLY A 89 -4.25 16.33 -6.38
C GLY A 89 -5.58 15.66 -6.69
N GLN A 90 -6.10 14.83 -5.79
CA GLN A 90 -7.42 14.23 -5.93
C GLN A 90 -8.50 15.31 -5.95
N ASP A 91 -9.47 15.18 -6.86
CA ASP A 91 -10.61 16.10 -6.97
C ASP A 91 -11.51 15.98 -5.73
N VAL A 92 -11.66 17.08 -4.99
CA VAL A 92 -12.49 17.12 -3.77
C VAL A 92 -13.96 16.85 -4.03
N ARG A 93 -14.45 17.04 -5.28
CA ARG A 93 -15.82 16.69 -5.68
C ARG A 93 -16.01 15.17 -5.69
N GLU A 94 -15.07 14.45 -6.30
CA GLU A 94 -15.08 12.97 -6.30
C GLU A 94 -14.86 12.41 -4.90
N MET A 95 -14.01 13.05 -4.09
CA MET A 95 -13.80 12.66 -2.69
C MET A 95 -15.08 12.84 -1.87
N MET A 96 -15.78 13.97 -2.01
CA MET A 96 -17.06 14.19 -1.31
C MET A 96 -18.14 13.22 -1.79
N ALA A 97 -18.23 12.97 -3.10
CA ALA A 97 -19.13 11.97 -3.66
C ALA A 97 -18.86 10.57 -3.11
N GLU A 98 -17.56 10.21 -2.90
CA GLU A 98 -17.17 8.95 -2.26
C GLU A 98 -17.68 8.85 -0.82
N LEU A 99 -17.51 9.92 -0.03
CA LEU A 99 -18.04 9.97 1.35
C LEU A 99 -19.57 9.82 1.40
N LEU A 100 -20.27 10.39 0.42
CA LEU A 100 -21.71 10.30 0.29
C LEU A 100 -22.17 8.97 -0.36
N GLY A 101 -21.25 8.05 -0.67
CA GLY A 101 -21.52 6.72 -1.21
C GLY A 101 -22.01 6.72 -2.65
N LYS A 102 -21.66 7.71 -3.47
CA LYS A 102 -22.15 7.88 -4.85
C LYS A 102 -21.27 7.16 -5.88
N GLU A 103 -21.90 6.73 -6.98
CA GLU A 103 -21.21 6.09 -8.11
C GLU A 103 -20.14 7.01 -8.75
N THR A 104 -20.31 8.33 -8.62
CA THR A 104 -19.34 9.34 -9.08
C THR A 104 -18.17 9.57 -8.11
N GLY A 105 -18.12 8.84 -6.99
CA GLY A 105 -17.01 8.88 -6.06
C GLY A 105 -15.72 8.28 -6.66
N VAL A 106 -14.57 8.67 -6.10
CA VAL A 106 -13.26 8.23 -6.57
C VAL A 106 -13.11 6.71 -6.63
N CYS A 107 -13.76 5.99 -5.72
CA CYS A 107 -13.84 4.51 -5.68
C CYS A 107 -15.27 4.01 -5.97
N ARG A 108 -16.10 4.79 -6.65
CA ARG A 108 -17.49 4.46 -6.99
C ARG A 108 -18.38 4.21 -5.76
N GLY A 109 -18.11 4.93 -4.67
CA GLY A 109 -18.82 4.78 -3.39
C GLY A 109 -18.53 3.50 -2.62
N ARG A 110 -17.51 2.71 -3.01
CA ARG A 110 -17.17 1.41 -2.39
C ARG A 110 -16.08 1.48 -1.33
N GLY A 111 -15.21 2.48 -1.42
CA GLY A 111 -14.07 2.66 -0.50
C GLY A 111 -14.45 3.45 0.75
N GLY A 112 -15.24 4.49 0.60
CA GLY A 112 -15.54 5.45 1.65
C GLY A 112 -14.31 6.19 2.14
N SER A 113 -14.40 6.84 3.31
CA SER A 113 -13.35 7.69 3.88
C SER A 113 -11.97 7.01 3.99
N MET A 114 -11.94 5.72 4.34
CA MET A 114 -10.70 5.03 4.71
C MET A 114 -9.98 4.31 3.55
N HIS A 115 -10.54 4.32 2.34
CA HIS A 115 -10.01 3.50 1.23
C HIS A 115 -9.94 4.26 -0.10
N MET A 116 -9.92 5.59 -0.05
CA MET A 116 -9.76 6.41 -1.27
C MET A 116 -8.43 6.08 -1.95
N ALA A 117 -8.50 5.82 -3.25
CA ALA A 117 -7.36 5.46 -4.08
C ALA A 117 -7.49 6.03 -5.49
N ASP A 118 -6.39 6.53 -6.04
CA ASP A 118 -6.31 6.92 -7.45
C ASP A 118 -4.93 6.57 -8.01
N LEU A 119 -4.86 5.43 -8.70
CA LEU A 119 -3.63 4.92 -9.27
C LEU A 119 -3.09 5.84 -10.38
N THR A 120 -3.94 6.64 -11.02
CA THR A 120 -3.51 7.59 -12.07
C THR A 120 -2.72 8.77 -11.50
N LEU A 121 -3.02 9.14 -10.26
CA LEU A 121 -2.29 10.14 -9.50
C LEU A 121 -1.10 9.54 -8.71
N GLY A 122 -0.89 8.22 -8.76
CA GLY A 122 0.11 7.54 -7.94
C GLY A 122 -0.30 7.34 -6.48
N SER A 123 -1.59 7.50 -6.14
CA SER A 123 -2.12 7.14 -4.83
C SER A 123 -2.48 5.65 -4.81
N LEU A 124 -1.67 4.85 -4.12
CA LEU A 124 -1.86 3.39 -3.98
C LEU A 124 -2.90 3.04 -2.91
N GLY A 125 -3.62 4.04 -2.44
CA GLY A 125 -4.79 3.94 -1.59
C GLY A 125 -4.55 4.24 -0.12
N ALA A 126 -5.65 4.66 0.51
CA ALA A 126 -5.82 4.73 1.93
C ALA A 126 -6.08 3.32 2.50
N ASN A 127 -5.70 3.07 3.75
CA ASN A 127 -5.79 1.75 4.34
C ASN A 127 -6.44 1.82 5.74
N GLY A 128 -7.56 1.11 5.90
CA GLY A 128 -8.27 1.02 7.18
C GLY A 128 -7.58 0.14 8.21
N VAL A 129 -6.65 -0.73 7.80
CA VAL A 129 -5.89 -1.58 8.70
C VAL A 129 -4.65 -0.84 9.18
N VAL A 130 -4.49 -0.74 10.49
CA VAL A 130 -3.33 -0.07 11.11
C VAL A 130 -2.05 -0.80 10.73
N GLY A 131 -1.10 -0.09 10.11
CA GLY A 131 0.15 -0.69 9.64
C GLY A 131 0.07 -1.47 8.33
N GLY A 132 -1.13 -1.78 7.81
CA GLY A 132 -1.31 -2.61 6.61
C GLY A 132 -0.71 -2.03 5.32
N GLY A 133 -0.51 -0.71 5.26
CA GLY A 133 0.15 -0.05 4.12
C GLY A 133 1.67 -0.20 4.08
N LEU A 134 2.31 -0.51 5.21
CA LEU A 134 3.77 -0.61 5.29
C LEU A 134 4.33 -1.71 4.36
N PRO A 135 3.83 -2.96 4.40
CA PRO A 135 4.30 -3.99 3.48
C PRO A 135 3.97 -3.71 2.00
N LEU A 136 2.84 -3.04 1.72
CA LEU A 136 2.49 -2.62 0.36
C LEU A 136 3.53 -1.64 -0.20
N SER A 137 4.02 -0.72 0.64
CA SER A 137 5.06 0.24 0.23
C SER A 137 6.39 -0.44 -0.10
N VAL A 138 6.73 -1.53 0.60
CA VAL A 138 7.89 -2.37 0.27
C VAL A 138 7.73 -2.97 -1.13
N GLY A 139 6.55 -3.50 -1.43
CA GLY A 139 6.25 -4.04 -2.76
C GLY A 139 6.31 -2.99 -3.88
N ALA A 140 5.76 -1.81 -3.62
CA ALA A 140 5.83 -0.69 -4.56
C ALA A 140 7.30 -0.25 -4.79
N GLY A 141 8.08 -0.09 -3.73
CA GLY A 141 9.51 0.21 -3.81
C GLY A 141 10.31 -0.87 -4.54
N LEU A 142 9.94 -2.14 -4.34
CA LEU A 142 10.56 -3.26 -5.06
C LEU A 142 10.24 -3.22 -6.56
N ALA A 143 9.00 -2.94 -6.94
CA ALA A 143 8.59 -2.78 -8.34
C ALA A 143 9.37 -1.65 -9.04
N ILE A 144 9.49 -0.49 -8.39
CA ILE A 144 10.31 0.64 -8.87
C ILE A 144 11.76 0.18 -9.11
N LYS A 145 12.36 -0.50 -8.14
CA LYS A 145 13.74 -0.97 -8.24
C LYS A 145 13.94 -1.98 -9.37
N LEU A 146 13.06 -2.98 -9.49
CA LEU A 146 13.14 -4.00 -10.54
C LEU A 146 12.98 -3.40 -11.94
N ARG A 147 12.13 -2.38 -12.08
CA ARG A 147 11.92 -1.64 -13.33
C ARG A 147 12.95 -0.55 -13.59
N ARG A 148 13.81 -0.25 -12.61
CA ARG A 148 14.81 0.82 -12.66
C ARG A 148 14.17 2.19 -12.94
N GLU A 149 13.00 2.45 -12.33
CA GLU A 149 12.29 3.72 -12.45
C GLU A 149 12.90 4.77 -11.52
N ASP A 150 12.89 6.04 -11.95
CA ASP A 150 13.28 7.18 -11.11
C ASP A 150 12.07 7.69 -10.32
N ARG A 151 11.61 6.88 -9.36
CA ARG A 151 10.45 7.15 -8.49
C ARG A 151 10.75 6.82 -7.04
N VAL A 152 9.93 7.37 -6.16
CA VAL A 152 9.93 7.02 -4.73
C VAL A 152 8.52 6.73 -4.26
N VAL A 153 8.43 6.09 -3.08
CA VAL A 153 7.18 5.86 -2.37
C VAL A 153 7.22 6.60 -1.04
N LEU A 154 6.26 7.50 -0.77
CA LEU A 154 5.96 7.94 0.59
C LEU A 154 4.94 6.99 1.22
N CYS A 155 5.31 6.37 2.33
CA CYS A 155 4.43 5.52 3.11
C CYS A 155 4.05 6.23 4.40
N PHE A 156 2.80 6.67 4.52
CA PHE A 156 2.28 7.28 5.73
C PHE A 156 1.78 6.21 6.71
N PHE A 157 2.00 6.44 8.00
CA PHE A 157 1.48 5.59 9.07
C PHE A 157 1.39 6.40 10.37
N GLY A 158 0.56 5.96 11.33
CA GLY A 158 0.44 6.63 12.63
C GLY A 158 1.38 6.03 13.67
N ASP A 159 1.55 6.74 14.80
CA ASP A 159 2.35 6.30 15.93
C ASP A 159 1.95 4.90 16.46
N GLY A 160 0.65 4.60 16.48
CA GLY A 160 0.16 3.28 16.87
C GLY A 160 0.67 2.15 15.98
N ALA A 161 0.77 2.40 14.66
CA ALA A 161 1.24 1.43 13.68
C ALA A 161 2.72 1.05 13.88
N SER A 162 3.52 1.90 14.53
CA SER A 162 4.91 1.61 14.81
C SER A 162 5.13 0.40 15.74
N ASN A 163 4.07 -0.08 16.39
CA ASN A 163 4.11 -1.25 17.27
C ASN A 163 3.64 -2.56 16.60
N GLU A 164 3.14 -2.47 15.35
CA GLU A 164 2.74 -3.64 14.58
C GLU A 164 3.97 -4.41 14.05
N GLY A 165 3.84 -5.73 13.90
CA GLY A 165 4.88 -6.57 13.27
C GLY A 165 5.23 -6.07 11.87
N ASN A 166 4.22 -5.62 11.11
CA ASN A 166 4.36 -5.02 9.78
C ASN A 166 5.39 -3.89 9.71
N PHE A 167 5.47 -3.05 10.74
CA PHE A 167 6.47 -1.98 10.82
C PHE A 167 7.89 -2.56 10.81
N HIS A 168 8.15 -3.53 11.67
CA HIS A 168 9.48 -4.11 11.84
C HIS A 168 9.93 -4.89 10.60
N GLU A 169 9.06 -5.72 10.07
CA GLU A 169 9.33 -6.52 8.88
C GLU A 169 9.56 -5.63 7.65
N SER A 170 8.70 -4.62 7.44
CA SER A 170 8.76 -3.72 6.30
C SER A 170 10.01 -2.85 6.29
N LEU A 171 10.38 -2.24 7.41
CA LEU A 171 11.57 -1.42 7.49
C LEU A 171 12.84 -2.25 7.27
N ASN A 172 12.88 -3.47 7.83
CA ASN A 172 13.99 -4.39 7.63
C ASN A 172 14.14 -4.79 6.17
N MET A 173 13.05 -5.26 5.52
CA MET A 173 13.09 -5.65 4.11
C MET A 173 13.44 -4.48 3.19
N ALA A 174 12.85 -3.30 3.41
CA ALA A 174 13.17 -2.11 2.63
C ALA A 174 14.64 -1.72 2.77
N SER A 175 15.22 -1.84 3.97
CA SER A 175 16.64 -1.57 4.23
C SER A 175 17.56 -2.55 3.52
N ILE A 176 17.35 -3.86 3.70
CA ILE A 176 18.17 -4.92 3.08
C ILE A 176 18.21 -4.75 1.57
N TRP A 177 17.08 -4.41 0.96
CA TRP A 177 16.97 -4.24 -0.48
C TRP A 177 17.24 -2.81 -0.96
N LYS A 178 17.56 -1.87 -0.06
CA LYS A 178 17.77 -0.45 -0.38
C LYS A 178 16.66 0.10 -1.27
N LEU A 179 15.42 -0.05 -0.83
CA LEU A 179 14.26 0.40 -1.60
C LEU A 179 14.05 1.91 -1.49
N PRO A 180 13.54 2.56 -2.55
CA PRO A 180 13.27 4.00 -2.55
C PRO A 180 11.96 4.32 -1.82
N VAL A 181 11.91 4.04 -0.52
CA VAL A 181 10.74 4.25 0.35
C VAL A 181 11.08 5.24 1.45
N VAL A 182 10.23 6.25 1.64
CA VAL A 182 10.28 7.14 2.80
C VAL A 182 9.08 6.83 3.69
N PHE A 183 9.33 6.33 4.88
CA PHE A 183 8.33 6.05 5.90
C PHE A 183 8.08 7.32 6.72
N VAL A 184 6.87 7.87 6.65
CA VAL A 184 6.46 9.10 7.33
C VAL A 184 5.46 8.77 8.42
N CYS A 185 5.89 8.87 9.67
CA CYS A 185 5.01 8.71 10.81
C CYS A 185 4.28 10.02 11.11
N GLU A 186 2.94 10.01 11.01
CA GLU A 186 2.08 11.05 11.54
C GLU A 186 1.89 10.80 13.05
N ASN A 187 2.88 11.21 13.84
CA ASN A 187 2.88 11.00 15.28
C ASN A 187 1.92 11.99 15.96
N ASN A 188 0.64 11.66 15.92
CA ASN A 188 -0.42 12.50 16.49
C ASN A 188 -0.64 12.28 17.98
N GLN A 189 0.29 11.64 18.67
CA GLN A 189 0.42 11.38 20.09
C GLN A 189 -0.51 10.30 20.65
N TYR A 190 -1.42 9.73 19.84
CA TYR A 190 -2.37 8.74 20.32
C TYR A 190 -2.68 7.65 19.31
N GLY A 191 -2.27 6.42 19.57
CA GLY A 191 -2.78 5.21 18.92
C GLY A 191 -4.18 4.88 19.45
N MET A 192 -5.22 5.39 18.82
CA MET A 192 -6.60 5.45 19.34
C MET A 192 -6.66 6.20 20.67
N SER A 193 -6.65 5.51 21.81
CA SER A 193 -6.65 6.07 23.17
C SER A 193 -5.32 5.88 23.90
N MET A 194 -4.39 5.11 23.34
CA MET A 194 -3.09 4.84 23.93
C MET A 194 -2.11 5.97 23.62
N PRO A 195 -1.68 6.77 24.59
CA PRO A 195 -0.68 7.80 24.34
C PRO A 195 0.69 7.18 23.99
N VAL A 196 1.43 7.81 23.10
CA VAL A 196 2.72 7.32 22.59
C VAL A 196 3.68 6.92 23.71
N HIS A 197 3.82 7.77 24.75
CA HIS A 197 4.73 7.52 25.88
C HIS A 197 4.37 6.28 26.73
N LYS A 198 3.16 5.73 26.58
CA LYS A 198 2.75 4.45 27.18
C LYS A 198 2.82 3.30 26.20
N GLY A 199 2.76 3.59 24.91
CA GLY A 199 2.82 2.57 23.85
C GLY A 199 4.25 2.23 23.41
N MET A 200 5.23 3.07 23.76
CA MET A 200 6.61 2.91 23.30
C MET A 200 7.60 3.39 24.37
N ASN A 201 8.70 2.67 24.54
CA ASN A 201 9.76 3.03 25.49
C ASN A 201 10.92 3.83 24.85
N ALA A 202 11.04 3.83 23.51
CA ALA A 202 12.01 4.67 22.82
C ALA A 202 11.60 6.15 22.94
N ALA A 203 12.58 7.08 22.96
CA ALA A 203 12.30 8.50 23.10
C ALA A 203 11.57 9.09 21.89
N SER A 204 11.85 8.57 20.69
CA SER A 204 11.15 8.93 19.46
C SER A 204 10.93 7.69 18.59
N ILE A 205 9.99 7.77 17.64
CA ILE A 205 9.81 6.70 16.64
C ILE A 205 11.03 6.70 15.70
N ALA A 206 11.62 7.86 15.43
CA ALA A 206 12.83 7.98 14.61
C ALA A 206 14.02 7.17 15.18
N ASP A 207 14.12 7.01 16.51
CA ASP A 207 15.19 6.24 17.15
C ASP A 207 15.17 4.74 16.78
N ARG A 208 13.99 4.22 16.37
CA ARG A 208 13.88 2.83 15.92
C ARG A 208 14.60 2.57 14.60
N ALA A 209 14.88 3.60 13.81
CA ALA A 209 15.58 3.51 12.52
C ALA A 209 16.97 2.86 12.66
N VAL A 210 17.62 3.07 13.79
CA VAL A 210 18.95 2.50 14.09
C VAL A 210 18.97 0.97 14.02
N SER A 211 17.87 0.33 14.40
CA SER A 211 17.72 -1.13 14.37
C SER A 211 17.74 -1.71 12.96
N TYR A 212 17.44 -0.89 11.95
CA TYR A 212 17.42 -1.29 10.54
C TYR A 212 18.57 -0.69 9.74
N SER A 213 19.49 0.02 10.40
CA SER A 213 20.62 0.70 9.76
C SER A 213 20.18 1.70 8.67
N ILE A 214 19.12 2.46 8.94
CA ILE A 214 18.58 3.51 8.07
C ILE A 214 18.59 4.87 8.78
N PRO A 215 18.58 6.00 8.04
CA PRO A 215 18.42 7.31 8.67
C PRO A 215 17.04 7.44 9.32
N GLY A 216 17.02 7.97 10.55
CA GLY A 216 15.82 8.40 11.28
C GLY A 216 15.89 9.89 11.58
N HIS A 217 14.78 10.62 11.40
CA HIS A 217 14.72 12.05 11.68
C HIS A 217 13.38 12.42 12.29
N GLN A 218 13.41 13.12 13.43
CA GLN A 218 12.22 13.68 14.04
C GLN A 218 12.05 15.14 13.63
N VAL A 219 10.82 15.56 13.32
CA VAL A 219 10.49 16.89 12.84
C VAL A 219 9.23 17.42 13.52
N ASP A 220 9.15 18.76 13.70
CA ASP A 220 7.93 19.45 14.12
C ASP A 220 6.88 19.38 12.99
N GLY A 221 5.89 18.50 13.13
CA GLY A 221 4.78 18.34 12.19
C GLY A 221 3.77 19.48 12.20
N MET A 222 3.86 20.39 13.19
CA MET A 222 3.11 21.64 13.24
C MET A 222 3.81 22.78 12.48
N ASP A 223 4.91 22.48 11.78
CA ASP A 223 5.60 23.37 10.85
C ASP A 223 5.70 22.73 9.48
N VAL A 224 4.83 23.11 8.56
CA VAL A 224 4.76 22.51 7.21
C VAL A 224 6.06 22.70 6.42
N LEU A 225 6.80 23.80 6.65
CA LEU A 225 8.08 24.05 5.95
C LEU A 225 9.20 23.17 6.51
N ALA A 226 9.20 22.90 7.82
CA ALA A 226 10.11 21.95 8.43
C ALA A 226 9.83 20.50 7.94
N VAL A 227 8.55 20.12 7.83
CA VAL A 227 8.16 18.83 7.23
C VAL A 227 8.63 18.76 5.78
N TYR A 228 8.35 19.78 4.98
CA TYR A 228 8.80 19.85 3.58
C TYR A 228 10.32 19.66 3.47
N ALA A 229 11.11 20.38 4.27
CA ALA A 229 12.58 20.27 4.26
C ALA A 229 13.06 18.85 4.56
N SER A 230 12.53 18.29 5.64
CA SER A 230 12.93 16.98 6.14
C SER A 230 12.57 15.86 5.13
N VAL A 231 11.34 15.90 4.60
CA VAL A 231 10.90 14.91 3.62
C VAL A 231 11.59 15.10 2.28
N LYS A 232 11.89 16.35 1.85
CA LYS A 232 12.67 16.62 0.64
C LYS A 232 14.07 15.99 0.71
N ALA A 233 14.75 16.12 1.84
CA ALA A 233 16.04 15.49 2.06
C ALA A 233 15.92 13.94 2.04
N ALA A 234 14.89 13.39 2.68
CA ALA A 234 14.61 11.96 2.70
C ALA A 234 14.29 11.40 1.30
N VAL A 235 13.46 12.10 0.53
CA VAL A 235 13.13 11.74 -0.87
C VAL A 235 14.38 11.76 -1.74
N ALA A 236 15.21 12.79 -1.62
CA ALA A 236 16.48 12.86 -2.38
C ALA A 236 17.42 11.70 -2.02
N TYR A 237 17.53 11.35 -0.73
CA TYR A 237 18.33 10.22 -0.25
C TYR A 237 17.83 8.90 -0.82
N ALA A 238 16.52 8.65 -0.73
CA ALA A 238 15.91 7.42 -1.20
C ALA A 238 15.99 7.28 -2.74
N ARG A 239 15.71 8.36 -3.47
CA ARG A 239 15.79 8.43 -4.93
C ARG A 239 17.22 8.18 -5.45
N ALA A 240 18.23 8.61 -4.72
CA ALA A 240 19.62 8.31 -5.03
C ALA A 240 20.01 6.82 -4.85
N GLY A 241 19.08 5.96 -4.43
CA GLY A 241 19.31 4.52 -4.24
C GLY A 241 20.01 4.16 -2.93
N ASN A 242 20.09 5.09 -1.97
CA ASN A 242 20.75 4.86 -0.69
C ASN A 242 19.92 3.97 0.26
N GLY A 243 18.63 3.81 -0.01
CA GLY A 243 17.69 3.00 0.78
C GLY A 243 16.60 3.84 1.47
N PRO A 244 15.80 3.23 2.35
CA PRO A 244 14.69 3.91 2.99
C PRO A 244 15.12 4.88 4.08
N VAL A 245 14.19 5.78 4.45
CA VAL A 245 14.34 6.75 5.54
C VAL A 245 13.09 6.70 6.42
N LEU A 246 13.26 6.90 7.72
CA LEU A 246 12.16 7.01 8.70
C LEU A 246 12.05 8.46 9.20
N ILE A 247 10.90 9.08 8.96
CA ILE A 247 10.55 10.42 9.47
C ILE A 247 9.51 10.27 10.59
N ASP A 248 9.76 10.87 11.74
CA ASP A 248 8.82 10.97 12.87
C ASP A 248 8.31 12.42 12.96
N ALA A 249 7.14 12.70 12.39
CA ALA A 249 6.55 14.04 12.35
C ALA A 249 5.61 14.24 13.54
N LEU A 250 6.06 15.03 14.53
CA LEU A 250 5.29 15.33 15.74
C LEU A 250 4.13 16.26 15.42
N THR A 251 2.92 15.73 15.49
CA THR A 251 1.69 16.47 15.21
C THR A 251 0.64 16.16 16.27
N TYR A 252 -0.58 16.66 16.09
CA TYR A 252 -1.66 16.39 17.02
C TYR A 252 -3.02 16.29 16.35
N ARG A 253 -3.82 15.35 16.78
CA ARG A 253 -5.19 15.16 16.32
C ARG A 253 -6.14 15.99 17.20
N TYR A 254 -6.76 17.05 16.66
CA TYR A 254 -7.67 17.93 17.44
C TYR A 254 -9.00 17.26 17.78
N LEU A 255 -9.50 16.43 16.88
CA LEU A 255 -10.74 15.68 17.07
C LEU A 255 -10.46 14.28 17.65
N GLY A 256 -11.50 13.54 18.05
CA GLY A 256 -11.38 12.16 18.50
C GLY A 256 -10.80 11.23 17.42
N HIS A 257 -10.50 9.99 17.82
CA HIS A 257 -10.02 8.98 16.88
C HIS A 257 -11.00 8.79 15.71
N SER A 258 -12.28 8.68 16.04
CA SER A 258 -13.38 8.68 15.09
C SER A 258 -14.53 9.52 15.65
N LYS A 259 -15.62 9.68 14.91
CA LYS A 259 -16.77 10.49 15.36
C LYS A 259 -17.42 9.95 16.63
N SER A 260 -17.39 8.66 16.89
CA SER A 260 -17.95 8.05 18.09
C SER A 260 -17.06 8.16 19.34
N ASP A 261 -15.83 8.66 19.18
CA ASP A 261 -14.85 8.76 20.27
C ASP A 261 -15.16 9.92 21.22
N LYS A 262 -15.43 9.59 22.49
CA LYS A 262 -15.73 10.56 23.54
C LYS A 262 -14.49 11.26 24.12
N GLN A 263 -13.30 10.92 23.71
CA GLN A 263 -12.02 11.54 24.08
C GLN A 263 -11.74 11.56 25.60
N LEU A 264 -12.18 10.55 26.34
CA LEU A 264 -12.03 10.48 27.80
C LEU A 264 -10.58 10.25 28.28
N TYR A 265 -9.66 10.00 27.37
CA TYR A 265 -8.25 9.67 27.61
C TYR A 265 -7.31 10.88 27.57
N ARG A 266 -7.82 12.08 27.23
CA ARG A 266 -7.05 13.33 27.14
C ARG A 266 -7.87 14.52 27.66
N THR A 267 -7.22 15.63 27.98
CA THR A 267 -7.86 16.81 28.53
C THR A 267 -8.17 17.84 27.45
N LYS A 268 -9.08 18.78 27.76
CA LYS A 268 -9.36 19.90 26.86
C LYS A 268 -8.20 20.88 26.81
N GLU A 269 -7.52 21.05 27.92
CA GLU A 269 -6.36 21.93 28.06
C GLU A 269 -5.24 21.46 27.14
N GLU A 270 -4.96 20.16 27.08
CA GLU A 270 -3.98 19.58 26.16
C GLU A 270 -4.33 19.88 24.69
N ILE A 271 -5.60 19.75 24.32
CA ILE A 271 -6.06 20.04 22.95
C ILE A 271 -5.85 21.53 22.63
N GLU A 272 -6.20 22.44 23.55
CA GLU A 272 -6.05 23.87 23.34
C GLU A 272 -4.58 24.32 23.26
N GLU A 273 -3.69 23.69 24.03
CA GLU A 273 -2.23 23.93 23.90
C GLU A 273 -1.71 23.60 22.49
N TRP A 274 -2.19 22.50 21.91
CA TRP A 274 -1.81 22.12 20.55
C TRP A 274 -2.43 23.03 19.49
N LYS A 275 -3.67 23.49 19.67
CA LYS A 275 -4.33 24.44 18.77
C LYS A 275 -3.62 25.79 18.70
N GLN A 276 -2.96 26.22 19.78
CA GLN A 276 -2.13 27.45 19.76
C GLN A 276 -0.95 27.36 18.77
N LYS A 277 -0.61 26.14 18.33
CA LYS A 277 0.45 25.87 17.36
C LYS A 277 -0.13 25.47 15.99
N ASP A 278 -1.39 25.84 15.69
CA ASP A 278 -2.06 25.42 14.45
C ASP A 278 -1.20 25.71 13.23
N VAL A 279 -1.02 24.67 12.42
CA VAL A 279 -0.08 24.68 11.29
C VAL A 279 -0.49 25.65 10.18
N ILE A 280 -1.80 25.86 9.99
CA ILE A 280 -2.34 26.77 8.97
C ILE A 280 -2.11 28.21 9.40
N GLU A 281 -2.48 28.55 10.64
CA GLU A 281 -2.28 29.90 11.19
C GLU A 281 -0.79 30.25 11.29
N ARG A 282 0.06 29.26 11.61
CA ARG A 282 1.51 29.45 11.66
C ARG A 282 2.08 29.80 10.30
N LEU A 283 1.71 29.06 9.24
CA LEU A 283 2.18 29.36 7.89
C LEU A 283 1.62 30.70 7.40
N GLU A 284 0.32 30.97 7.61
CA GLU A 284 -0.31 32.26 7.23
C GLU A 284 0.44 33.44 7.80
N ARG A 285 0.66 33.44 9.11
CA ARG A 285 1.43 34.50 9.80
C ARG A 285 2.81 34.68 9.18
N THR A 286 3.52 33.58 8.97
CA THR A 286 4.84 33.59 8.36
C THR A 286 4.83 34.20 6.95
N LEU A 287 3.86 33.84 6.10
CA LEU A 287 3.75 34.35 4.73
C LEU A 287 3.39 35.85 4.70
N ILE A 288 2.59 36.32 5.65
CA ILE A 288 2.25 37.73 5.80
C ILE A 288 3.48 38.51 6.29
N GLU A 289 4.18 38.04 7.31
CA GLU A 289 5.38 38.68 7.86
C GLU A 289 6.50 38.87 6.83
N VAL A 290 6.67 37.93 5.92
CA VAL A 290 7.67 37.99 4.83
C VAL A 290 7.13 38.68 3.56
N GLY A 291 5.89 39.15 3.56
CA GLY A 291 5.28 39.90 2.46
C GLY A 291 4.92 39.10 1.23
N ILE A 292 4.79 37.77 1.36
CA ILE A 292 4.34 36.88 0.28
C ILE A 292 2.81 36.87 0.15
N LEU A 293 2.11 37.10 1.26
CA LEU A 293 0.65 37.13 1.35
C LEU A 293 0.20 38.39 2.08
N THR A 294 -0.94 38.96 1.68
CA THR A 294 -1.64 39.97 2.48
C THR A 294 -2.79 39.33 3.25
N GLU A 295 -3.33 40.02 4.26
CA GLU A 295 -4.52 39.55 5.00
C GLU A 295 -5.73 39.38 4.06
N GLU A 296 -5.92 40.29 3.09
CA GLU A 296 -6.98 40.20 2.10
C GLU A 296 -6.81 38.96 1.22
N GLN A 297 -5.59 38.66 0.76
CA GLN A 297 -5.30 37.48 -0.04
C GLN A 297 -5.48 36.18 0.79
N ALA A 298 -5.15 36.19 2.08
CA ALA A 298 -5.42 35.07 2.96
C ALA A 298 -6.93 34.79 3.09
N GLN A 299 -7.74 35.86 3.24
CA GLN A 299 -9.22 35.74 3.26
C GLN A 299 -9.77 35.23 1.92
N GLU A 300 -9.25 35.70 0.78
CA GLU A 300 -9.63 35.23 -0.55
C GLU A 300 -9.33 33.71 -0.71
N GLN A 301 -8.17 33.26 -0.23
CA GLN A 301 -7.84 31.81 -0.29
C GLN A 301 -8.76 30.96 0.60
N ARG A 302 -9.16 31.47 1.78
CA ARG A 302 -10.14 30.80 2.64
C ARG A 302 -11.51 30.70 1.93
N ALA A 303 -12.01 31.81 1.41
CA ALA A 303 -13.28 31.85 0.69
C ALA A 303 -13.26 30.94 -0.56
N ARG A 304 -12.12 30.88 -1.25
CA ARG A 304 -11.92 29.97 -2.38
C ARG A 304 -11.99 28.49 -1.97
N ALA A 305 -11.37 28.12 -0.84
CA ALA A 305 -11.43 26.77 -0.32
C ALA A 305 -12.86 26.39 0.09
N GLU A 306 -13.57 27.28 0.80
CA GLU A 306 -14.96 27.09 1.20
C GLU A 306 -15.87 26.91 -0.01
N ALA A 307 -15.77 27.76 -1.03
CA ALA A 307 -16.55 27.66 -2.25
C ALA A 307 -16.29 26.34 -3.01
N ALA A 308 -15.04 25.88 -3.06
CA ALA A 308 -14.71 24.58 -3.67
C ALA A 308 -15.37 23.41 -2.93
N ILE A 309 -15.51 23.51 -1.61
CA ILE A 309 -16.18 22.47 -0.82
C ILE A 309 -17.70 22.55 -0.95
N GLU A 310 -18.30 23.74 -1.05
CA GLU A 310 -19.73 23.88 -1.35
C GLU A 310 -20.07 23.24 -2.72
N GLU A 311 -19.24 23.47 -3.73
CA GLU A 311 -19.35 22.81 -5.04
C GLU A 311 -19.22 21.28 -4.91
N ALA A 312 -18.27 20.79 -4.09
CA ALA A 312 -18.07 19.37 -3.88
C ALA A 312 -19.27 18.69 -3.21
N ILE A 313 -19.90 19.36 -2.24
CA ILE A 313 -21.13 18.86 -1.59
C ILE A 313 -22.26 18.80 -2.62
N ALA A 314 -22.45 19.87 -3.41
CA ALA A 314 -23.50 19.91 -4.44
C ALA A 314 -23.30 18.83 -5.51
N TYR A 315 -22.05 18.60 -5.93
CA TYR A 315 -21.69 17.51 -6.86
C TYR A 315 -22.00 16.13 -6.27
N GLY A 316 -21.63 15.89 -5.02
CA GLY A 316 -21.90 14.63 -4.34
C GLY A 316 -23.41 14.40 -4.14
N ASP A 317 -24.15 15.42 -3.71
CA ASP A 317 -25.62 15.31 -3.53
C ASP A 317 -26.34 15.02 -4.84
N ALA A 318 -25.86 15.54 -5.97
CA ALA A 318 -26.42 15.28 -7.30
C ALA A 318 -25.98 13.94 -7.90
N GLY A 319 -24.98 13.28 -7.33
CA GLY A 319 -24.44 12.01 -7.83
C GLY A 319 -25.44 10.86 -7.73
N PRO A 320 -25.45 9.93 -8.73
CA PRO A 320 -26.30 8.75 -8.69
C PRO A 320 -25.89 7.77 -7.59
N GLU A 321 -26.89 7.10 -7.01
CA GLU A 321 -26.66 5.98 -6.09
C GLU A 321 -26.09 4.79 -6.86
N PRO A 322 -25.13 4.01 -6.27
CA PRO A 322 -24.68 2.76 -6.85
C PRO A 322 -25.83 1.77 -7.03
N SER A 323 -25.89 1.12 -8.20
CA SER A 323 -26.94 0.13 -8.46
C SER A 323 -26.70 -1.17 -7.65
N PRO A 324 -27.70 -1.70 -6.95
CA PRO A 324 -27.59 -3.01 -6.29
C PRO A 324 -27.28 -4.16 -7.25
N LEU A 325 -27.55 -4.00 -8.54
CA LEU A 325 -27.24 -4.99 -9.58
C LEU A 325 -25.73 -5.15 -9.80
N HIS A 326 -24.95 -4.14 -9.40
CA HIS A 326 -23.50 -4.10 -9.54
C HIS A 326 -22.75 -4.40 -8.22
N LEU A 327 -23.45 -4.98 -7.24
CA LEU A 327 -22.89 -5.24 -5.90
C LEU A 327 -21.66 -6.17 -5.91
N THR A 328 -21.63 -7.12 -6.84
CA THR A 328 -20.55 -8.10 -6.97
C THR A 328 -19.55 -7.78 -8.08
N ASP A 329 -19.78 -6.69 -8.83
CA ASP A 329 -18.84 -6.25 -9.84
C ASP A 329 -17.50 -5.88 -9.18
N ASP A 330 -16.40 -6.11 -9.88
CA ASP A 330 -15.05 -5.80 -9.42
C ASP A 330 -14.55 -6.60 -8.19
N VAL A 331 -15.30 -7.62 -7.73
CA VAL A 331 -14.77 -8.60 -6.76
C VAL A 331 -13.63 -9.39 -7.41
N TYR A 332 -13.81 -9.76 -8.66
CA TYR A 332 -12.77 -10.34 -9.51
C TYR A 332 -12.58 -9.47 -10.77
N LEU A 333 -11.39 -9.45 -11.31
CA LEU A 333 -11.20 -9.00 -12.67
C LEU A 333 -11.74 -10.12 -13.57
N GLU A 334 -12.90 -9.90 -14.16
CA GLU A 334 -13.43 -10.80 -15.18
C GLU A 334 -12.55 -10.66 -16.43
N GLU A 335 -11.97 -11.76 -16.85
CA GLU A 335 -11.34 -11.80 -18.14
C GLU A 335 -12.46 -11.76 -19.19
N PRO A 336 -12.42 -10.82 -20.16
CA PRO A 336 -13.32 -10.89 -21.29
C PRO A 336 -13.16 -12.29 -21.89
N ASP A 337 -14.31 -12.91 -22.23
CA ASP A 337 -14.36 -14.26 -22.79
C ASP A 337 -13.17 -14.45 -23.74
N VAL A 338 -12.30 -15.41 -23.43
CA VAL A 338 -11.04 -15.65 -24.16
C VAL A 338 -11.30 -15.82 -25.67
N GLN A 339 -12.54 -16.16 -26.03
CA GLN A 339 -13.01 -16.21 -27.42
C GLN A 339 -13.34 -14.84 -28.01
N ALA A 340 -13.65 -13.81 -27.19
CA ALA A 340 -14.11 -12.50 -27.69
C ALA A 340 -13.00 -11.45 -27.78
N ALA A 341 -11.91 -11.56 -27.01
CA ALA A 341 -10.82 -10.61 -27.04
C ALA A 341 -9.44 -11.26 -26.73
N PRO A 342 -8.93 -12.10 -27.62
CA PRO A 342 -7.71 -12.86 -27.38
C PRO A 342 -6.45 -12.00 -27.20
N ASP A 343 -6.50 -10.72 -27.57
CA ASP A 343 -5.31 -9.88 -27.70
C ASP A 343 -4.98 -8.96 -26.52
N ARG A 344 -5.83 -8.90 -25.49
CA ARG A 344 -5.66 -7.90 -24.42
C ARG A 344 -5.46 -8.41 -23.01
N VAL A 345 -5.65 -9.69 -22.73
CA VAL A 345 -5.79 -10.17 -21.35
C VAL A 345 -4.71 -11.16 -20.91
N ALA A 346 -4.27 -12.02 -21.77
CA ALA A 346 -3.20 -12.96 -21.44
C ALA A 346 -1.87 -12.53 -22.08
N PRO A 347 -0.75 -12.59 -21.35
CA PRO A 347 0.57 -12.44 -21.94
C PRO A 347 0.73 -13.36 -23.17
N ALA A 348 1.51 -12.93 -24.18
CA ALA A 348 1.67 -13.66 -25.42
C ALA A 348 2.07 -15.13 -25.19
N TRP A 349 2.96 -15.36 -24.21
CA TRP A 349 3.41 -16.71 -23.86
C TRP A 349 2.29 -17.63 -23.35
N VAL A 350 1.26 -17.08 -22.66
CA VAL A 350 0.10 -17.86 -22.21
C VAL A 350 -0.71 -18.34 -23.41
N ARG A 351 -0.95 -17.45 -24.39
CA ARG A 351 -1.67 -17.81 -25.63
C ARG A 351 -0.94 -18.87 -26.42
N ASP A 352 0.38 -18.71 -26.54
CA ASP A 352 1.22 -19.63 -27.29
C ASP A 352 1.35 -21.01 -26.59
N THR A 353 1.26 -21.03 -25.25
CA THR A 353 1.33 -22.26 -24.45
C THR A 353 -0.01 -23.01 -24.37
N PHE A 354 -1.12 -22.28 -24.27
CA PHE A 354 -2.41 -22.91 -23.96
C PHE A 354 -3.38 -22.97 -25.14
N GLY A 355 -3.15 -22.41 -26.29
CA GLY A 355 -3.95 -22.55 -27.53
C GLY A 355 -5.46 -22.87 -27.35
N PRO A 356 -6.27 -23.02 -28.37
CA PRO A 356 -7.66 -23.44 -28.19
C PRO A 356 -7.74 -24.82 -27.54
N ARG A 357 -8.52 -24.92 -26.44
CA ARG A 357 -8.69 -26.14 -25.64
C ARG A 357 -9.22 -27.29 -26.50
N THR A 358 -8.32 -28.13 -26.99
CA THR A 358 -8.64 -29.47 -27.44
C THR A 358 -8.53 -30.42 -26.23
N PRO A 359 -9.39 -31.41 -26.06
CA PRO A 359 -9.21 -32.46 -25.04
C PRO A 359 -7.85 -33.11 -25.26
N VAL A 360 -6.96 -32.99 -24.31
CA VAL A 360 -5.58 -33.46 -24.46
C VAL A 360 -5.46 -34.88 -23.95
N ASN A 361 -5.43 -35.83 -24.87
CA ASN A 361 -4.54 -36.96 -24.65
C ASN A 361 -3.11 -36.45 -24.79
N PRO A 362 -2.20 -36.72 -23.84
CA PRO A 362 -0.83 -36.27 -23.96
C PRO A 362 -0.26 -36.68 -25.31
N PRO A 363 0.39 -35.77 -26.06
CA PRO A 363 0.92 -36.12 -27.38
C PRO A 363 1.95 -37.27 -27.24
N PRO A 364 2.08 -38.14 -28.22
CA PRO A 364 3.13 -39.16 -28.24
C PRO A 364 4.50 -38.51 -28.11
N GLY A 365 5.32 -38.96 -27.17
CA GLY A 365 6.65 -38.42 -26.91
C GLY A 365 6.75 -37.44 -25.75
N THR A 366 5.74 -37.34 -24.86
CA THR A 366 5.83 -36.63 -23.59
C THR A 366 6.88 -37.26 -22.69
N ARG A 367 7.68 -36.39 -22.05
CA ARG A 367 8.62 -36.80 -21.00
C ARG A 367 7.91 -36.87 -19.66
N GLU A 368 8.33 -37.80 -18.83
CA GLU A 368 7.87 -37.92 -17.46
C GLU A 368 8.62 -36.92 -16.55
N LEU A 369 7.89 -36.17 -15.75
CA LEU A 369 8.44 -35.25 -14.74
C LEU A 369 7.92 -35.61 -13.34
N SER A 370 8.67 -35.26 -12.31
CA SER A 370 8.12 -35.19 -10.98
C SER A 370 7.26 -33.93 -10.81
N TYR A 371 6.38 -33.91 -9.83
CA TYR A 371 5.55 -32.77 -9.51
C TYR A 371 6.39 -31.52 -9.20
N SER A 372 7.49 -31.67 -8.43
CA SER A 372 8.41 -30.56 -8.15
C SER A 372 9.14 -30.06 -9.40
N GLU A 373 9.57 -30.97 -10.31
CA GLU A 373 10.17 -30.57 -11.58
C GLU A 373 9.18 -29.82 -12.48
N ALA A 374 7.91 -30.23 -12.47
CA ALA A 374 6.84 -29.60 -13.24
C ALA A 374 6.58 -28.17 -12.77
N LEU A 375 6.54 -27.94 -11.45
CA LEU A 375 6.42 -26.60 -10.86
C LEU A 375 7.65 -25.72 -11.18
N ARG A 376 8.86 -26.30 -11.04
CA ARG A 376 10.10 -25.59 -11.37
C ARG A 376 10.11 -25.13 -12.83
N GLU A 377 9.73 -25.99 -13.75
CA GLU A 377 9.66 -25.64 -15.17
C GLU A 377 8.60 -24.58 -15.46
N ALA A 378 7.45 -24.62 -14.78
CA ALA A 378 6.43 -23.58 -14.92
C ALA A 378 7.01 -22.20 -14.53
N MET A 379 7.69 -22.12 -13.39
CA MET A 379 8.31 -20.88 -12.93
C MET A 379 9.44 -20.43 -13.85
N ALA A 380 10.32 -21.32 -14.29
CA ALA A 380 11.38 -21.02 -15.25
C ALA A 380 10.81 -20.47 -16.57
N GLN A 381 9.77 -21.10 -17.08
CA GLN A 381 9.09 -20.65 -18.31
C GLN A 381 8.45 -19.26 -18.12
N ALA A 382 7.79 -19.01 -17.02
CA ALA A 382 7.20 -17.71 -16.72
C ALA A 382 8.26 -16.62 -16.56
N LEU A 383 9.34 -16.88 -15.82
CA LEU A 383 10.47 -15.96 -15.65
C LEU A 383 11.15 -15.63 -16.99
N ALA A 384 11.30 -16.61 -17.87
CA ALA A 384 11.91 -16.41 -19.19
C ALA A 384 11.03 -15.57 -20.13
N SER A 385 9.71 -15.70 -20.01
CA SER A 385 8.74 -15.14 -20.97
C SER A 385 8.22 -13.77 -20.57
N ASP A 386 8.21 -13.44 -19.27
CA ASP A 386 7.64 -12.19 -18.76
C ASP A 386 8.57 -11.54 -17.74
N SER A 387 9.06 -10.34 -18.07
CA SER A 387 9.94 -9.55 -17.19
C SER A 387 9.25 -9.06 -15.92
N GLN A 388 7.92 -9.06 -15.85
CA GLN A 388 7.15 -8.67 -14.66
C GLN A 388 7.08 -9.80 -13.62
N VAL A 389 7.32 -11.05 -14.01
CA VAL A 389 7.32 -12.21 -13.10
C VAL A 389 8.60 -12.20 -12.28
N PHE A 390 8.48 -12.38 -10.98
CA PHE A 390 9.59 -12.62 -10.06
C PHE A 390 9.13 -13.52 -8.90
N LEU A 391 10.08 -14.21 -8.30
CA LEU A 391 9.84 -15.07 -7.15
C LEU A 391 10.36 -14.40 -5.87
N LEU A 392 9.65 -14.55 -4.76
CA LEU A 392 10.12 -14.13 -3.44
C LEU A 392 9.65 -15.10 -2.36
N GLY A 393 10.49 -15.32 -1.37
CA GLY A 393 10.21 -16.22 -0.25
C GLY A 393 11.48 -16.59 0.51
N GLU A 394 11.30 -17.36 1.56
CA GLU A 394 12.38 -17.81 2.41
C GLU A 394 13.12 -18.97 1.80
N ASP A 395 14.45 -18.89 1.75
CA ASP A 395 15.34 -19.96 1.25
C ASP A 395 15.07 -20.42 -0.20
N ILE A 396 14.41 -19.61 -1.02
CA ILE A 396 14.07 -19.95 -2.41
C ILE A 396 15.21 -19.75 -3.40
N GLY A 397 16.24 -18.96 -3.03
CA GLY A 397 17.41 -18.66 -3.84
C GLY A 397 18.41 -19.81 -3.90
N VAL A 398 19.59 -19.61 -3.32
CA VAL A 398 20.70 -20.59 -3.40
C VAL A 398 20.35 -21.94 -2.80
N TYR A 399 19.53 -21.98 -1.76
CA TYR A 399 19.07 -23.24 -1.16
C TYR A 399 18.09 -24.01 -2.05
N GLY A 400 17.33 -23.30 -2.89
CA GLY A 400 16.41 -23.89 -3.87
C GLY A 400 15.03 -24.26 -3.34
N GLY A 401 14.61 -23.65 -2.22
CA GLY A 401 13.33 -23.90 -1.56
C GLY A 401 13.35 -25.10 -0.62
N ALA A 402 12.49 -25.09 0.39
CA ALA A 402 12.40 -26.16 1.41
C ALA A 402 12.15 -27.57 0.80
N PHE A 403 11.55 -27.63 -0.38
CA PHE A 403 11.24 -28.86 -1.10
C PHE A 403 11.96 -28.99 -2.45
N GLY A 404 12.96 -28.13 -2.71
CA GLY A 404 13.76 -28.15 -3.93
C GLY A 404 13.04 -27.69 -5.20
N VAL A 405 11.91 -27.00 -5.05
CA VAL A 405 11.06 -26.58 -6.18
C VAL A 405 11.67 -25.40 -6.96
N THR A 406 12.47 -24.56 -6.30
CA THR A 406 13.12 -23.40 -6.93
C THR A 406 14.60 -23.62 -7.23
N LYS A 407 15.07 -24.86 -7.11
CA LYS A 407 16.48 -25.22 -7.30
C LYS A 407 17.02 -24.68 -8.63
N ASP A 408 18.22 -24.10 -8.60
CA ASP A 408 18.98 -23.56 -9.73
C ASP A 408 18.29 -22.38 -10.48
N LEU A 409 17.14 -21.87 -10.01
CA LEU A 409 16.46 -20.74 -10.66
C LEU A 409 17.19 -19.42 -10.42
N VAL A 410 17.84 -19.25 -9.26
CA VAL A 410 18.59 -18.04 -8.96
C VAL A 410 19.85 -17.92 -9.84
N GLU A 411 20.50 -19.04 -10.17
CA GLU A 411 21.63 -19.08 -11.10
C GLU A 411 21.21 -18.71 -12.53
N GLU A 412 20.01 -19.13 -12.93
CA GLU A 412 19.48 -18.91 -14.27
C GLU A 412 18.94 -17.48 -14.46
N PHE A 413 18.21 -16.92 -13.47
CA PHE A 413 17.49 -15.66 -13.60
C PHE A 413 18.02 -14.51 -12.71
N GLY A 414 18.96 -14.82 -11.83
CA GLY A 414 19.59 -13.87 -10.93
C GLY A 414 18.78 -13.55 -9.65
N PRO A 415 19.46 -12.98 -8.62
CA PRO A 415 18.87 -12.73 -7.31
C PRO A 415 17.84 -11.59 -7.30
N ASP A 416 17.74 -10.80 -8.34
CA ASP A 416 16.70 -9.79 -8.48
C ASP A 416 15.35 -10.40 -8.89
N ARG A 417 15.37 -11.50 -9.64
CA ARG A 417 14.19 -12.20 -10.13
C ARG A 417 13.81 -13.42 -9.25
N VAL A 418 14.75 -13.99 -8.53
CA VAL A 418 14.54 -15.07 -7.55
C VAL A 418 15.13 -14.60 -6.22
N ARG A 419 14.28 -14.10 -5.35
CA ARG A 419 14.67 -13.27 -4.22
C ARG A 419 14.44 -13.96 -2.88
N ASP A 420 15.54 -14.24 -2.17
CA ASP A 420 15.46 -14.63 -0.77
C ASP A 420 14.96 -13.48 0.10
N THR A 421 14.13 -13.82 1.09
CA THR A 421 13.64 -12.90 2.10
C THR A 421 14.13 -13.32 3.49
N PRO A 422 14.21 -12.40 4.46
CA PRO A 422 14.21 -12.79 5.87
C PRO A 422 12.87 -13.45 6.21
N ILE A 423 12.80 -14.16 7.34
CA ILE A 423 11.54 -14.69 7.89
C ILE A 423 10.63 -13.51 8.26
N SER A 424 9.61 -13.27 7.44
CA SER A 424 8.75 -12.09 7.50
C SER A 424 7.50 -12.32 6.65
N GLU A 425 6.69 -13.29 6.99
CA GLU A 425 5.62 -13.81 6.13
C GLU A 425 4.58 -12.74 5.77
N ASN A 426 4.26 -11.85 6.72
CA ASN A 426 3.31 -10.79 6.43
C ASN A 426 3.87 -9.77 5.42
N ALA A 427 5.14 -9.38 5.57
CA ALA A 427 5.79 -8.49 4.62
C ALA A 427 6.04 -9.15 3.25
N ILE A 428 6.28 -10.45 3.18
CA ILE A 428 6.40 -11.20 1.91
C ILE A 428 5.09 -11.09 1.11
N ILE A 429 3.96 -11.39 1.75
CA ILE A 429 2.65 -11.28 1.08
C ILE A 429 2.34 -9.83 0.75
N GLY A 430 2.55 -8.88 1.67
CA GLY A 430 2.27 -7.47 1.43
C GLY A 430 3.15 -6.85 0.34
N ALA A 431 4.43 -7.23 0.26
CA ALA A 431 5.31 -6.86 -0.85
C ALA A 431 4.80 -7.44 -2.19
N SER A 432 4.24 -8.65 -2.16
CA SER A 432 3.59 -9.23 -3.34
C SER A 432 2.37 -8.41 -3.75
N VAL A 433 1.48 -8.07 -2.81
CA VAL A 433 0.30 -7.23 -3.10
C VAL A 433 0.72 -5.87 -3.67
N GLY A 434 1.63 -5.16 -3.00
CA GLY A 434 2.05 -3.82 -3.40
C GLY A 434 2.73 -3.79 -4.77
N SER A 435 3.59 -4.78 -5.08
CA SER A 435 4.21 -4.89 -6.39
C SER A 435 3.20 -5.29 -7.49
N ALA A 436 2.22 -6.15 -7.15
CA ALA A 436 1.17 -6.56 -8.08
C ALA A 436 0.24 -5.40 -8.45
N VAL A 437 -0.13 -4.53 -7.51
CA VAL A 437 -0.92 -3.31 -7.79
C VAL A 437 -0.22 -2.43 -8.82
N LEU A 438 1.11 -2.42 -8.85
CA LEU A 438 1.91 -1.74 -9.87
C LEU A 438 2.14 -2.58 -11.13
N GLY A 439 1.48 -3.73 -11.28
CA GLY A 439 1.51 -4.56 -12.49
C GLY A 439 2.69 -5.53 -12.57
N MET A 440 3.45 -5.76 -11.49
CA MET A 440 4.35 -6.90 -11.39
C MET A 440 3.55 -8.19 -11.18
N ARG A 441 4.17 -9.35 -11.42
CA ARG A 441 3.57 -10.68 -11.22
C ARG A 441 4.40 -11.50 -10.22
N PRO A 442 4.30 -11.20 -8.92
CA PRO A 442 5.01 -11.93 -7.89
C PRO A 442 4.46 -13.35 -7.73
N VAL A 443 5.39 -14.29 -7.55
CA VAL A 443 5.11 -15.65 -7.06
C VAL A 443 5.77 -15.78 -5.70
N ALA A 444 4.98 -15.59 -4.64
CA ALA A 444 5.45 -15.74 -3.27
C ALA A 444 5.41 -17.20 -2.85
N GLU A 445 6.40 -17.65 -2.10
CA GLU A 445 6.41 -18.97 -1.46
C GLU A 445 6.35 -18.83 0.06
N MET A 446 5.35 -19.46 0.68
CA MET A 446 5.37 -19.80 2.10
C MET A 446 5.98 -21.18 2.24
N GLN A 447 6.91 -21.38 3.16
CA GLN A 447 7.56 -22.68 3.34
C GLN A 447 6.55 -23.81 3.67
N PHE A 448 5.49 -23.47 4.40
CA PHE A 448 4.37 -24.34 4.74
C PHE A 448 3.06 -23.55 4.71
N MET A 449 1.97 -24.22 4.33
CA MET A 449 0.64 -23.61 4.35
C MET A 449 0.25 -23.12 5.75
N ASP A 450 0.73 -23.75 6.80
CA ASP A 450 0.53 -23.34 8.19
C ASP A 450 0.94 -21.88 8.41
N PHE A 451 2.00 -21.41 7.75
CA PHE A 451 2.57 -20.06 7.93
C PHE A 451 1.82 -18.97 7.19
N ILE A 452 0.86 -19.30 6.30
CA ILE A 452 -0.05 -18.30 5.76
C ILE A 452 -0.84 -17.60 6.86
N THR A 453 -1.00 -18.22 8.03
CA THR A 453 -1.63 -17.62 9.20
C THR A 453 -0.92 -16.35 9.67
N LEU A 454 0.39 -16.22 9.45
CA LEU A 454 1.18 -15.02 9.72
C LEU A 454 0.97 -13.94 8.64
N GLY A 455 0.66 -14.34 7.41
CA GLY A 455 0.36 -13.45 6.28
C GLY A 455 -1.14 -13.22 6.02
N MET A 456 -2.03 -13.61 6.96
CA MET A 456 -3.49 -13.54 6.76
C MET A 456 -3.99 -12.12 6.51
N GLU A 457 -3.47 -11.13 7.22
CA GLU A 457 -3.87 -9.75 7.04
C GLU A 457 -3.67 -9.30 5.59
N GLN A 458 -2.47 -9.46 5.06
CA GLN A 458 -2.13 -9.05 3.71
C GLN A 458 -2.84 -9.88 2.64
N THR A 459 -3.11 -11.16 2.91
CA THR A 459 -3.85 -12.03 1.99
C THR A 459 -5.33 -11.65 1.92
N VAL A 460 -6.00 -11.58 3.09
CA VAL A 460 -7.46 -11.52 3.19
C VAL A 460 -7.99 -10.08 3.17
N LEU A 461 -7.29 -9.14 3.83
CA LEU A 461 -7.73 -7.75 3.93
C LEU A 461 -7.15 -6.85 2.84
N GLN A 462 -5.97 -7.19 2.29
CA GLN A 462 -5.34 -6.42 1.23
C GLN A 462 -5.52 -7.10 -0.14
N GLY A 463 -4.85 -8.20 -0.39
CA GLY A 463 -4.84 -8.88 -1.70
C GLY A 463 -6.25 -9.16 -2.23
N ALA A 464 -7.12 -9.71 -1.39
CA ALA A 464 -8.48 -10.05 -1.76
C ALA A 464 -9.41 -8.85 -1.97
N LYS A 465 -9.14 -7.69 -1.34
CA LYS A 465 -10.12 -6.58 -1.24
C LYS A 465 -9.74 -5.35 -2.06
N ILE A 466 -8.48 -5.11 -2.33
CA ILE A 466 -7.99 -3.87 -2.97
C ILE A 466 -8.76 -3.59 -4.26
N ARG A 467 -8.97 -4.57 -5.12
CA ARG A 467 -9.71 -4.34 -6.36
C ARG A 467 -11.11 -3.77 -6.11
N TYR A 468 -11.88 -4.41 -5.24
CA TYR A 468 -13.24 -3.96 -4.92
C TYR A 468 -13.24 -2.58 -4.24
N MET A 469 -12.40 -2.40 -3.20
CA MET A 469 -12.32 -1.14 -2.45
C MET A 469 -11.94 0.05 -3.31
N PHE A 470 -11.13 -0.17 -4.34
CA PHE A 470 -10.68 0.87 -5.28
C PHE A 470 -11.60 1.01 -6.51
N GLY A 471 -12.84 0.52 -6.41
CA GLY A 471 -13.85 0.65 -7.47
C GLY A 471 -13.49 -0.04 -8.78
N GLY A 472 -12.76 -1.16 -8.72
CA GLY A 472 -12.33 -1.93 -9.88
C GLY A 472 -11.07 -1.42 -10.60
N LYS A 473 -10.48 -0.31 -10.13
CA LYS A 473 -9.33 0.35 -10.78
C LYS A 473 -8.00 -0.37 -10.57
N ALA A 474 -7.91 -1.29 -9.62
CA ALA A 474 -6.70 -2.08 -9.33
C ALA A 474 -6.84 -3.54 -9.80
N SER A 475 -5.71 -4.18 -10.08
CA SER A 475 -5.58 -5.63 -10.19
C SER A 475 -4.46 -6.12 -9.28
N VAL A 476 -4.55 -7.37 -8.83
CA VAL A 476 -3.54 -7.97 -7.92
C VAL A 476 -3.11 -9.33 -8.49
N PRO A 477 -2.34 -9.34 -9.60
CA PRO A 477 -1.86 -10.54 -10.25
C PRO A 477 -0.73 -11.19 -9.45
N MET A 478 -1.05 -11.85 -8.34
CA MET A 478 -0.07 -12.54 -7.50
C MET A 478 -0.43 -14.01 -7.31
N VAL A 479 0.60 -14.82 -7.13
CA VAL A 479 0.45 -16.23 -6.71
C VAL A 479 1.13 -16.41 -5.36
N VAL A 480 0.44 -17.09 -4.44
CA VAL A 480 1.04 -17.55 -3.18
C VAL A 480 1.09 -19.08 -3.23
N ARG A 481 2.29 -19.65 -3.30
CA ARG A 481 2.53 -21.09 -3.24
C ARG A 481 2.53 -21.56 -1.80
N LEU A 482 1.78 -22.63 -1.53
CA LEU A 482 1.47 -23.11 -0.19
C LEU A 482 1.69 -24.63 -0.10
N PRO A 483 2.89 -25.08 0.30
CA PRO A 483 3.12 -26.50 0.60
C PRO A 483 2.25 -26.99 1.77
N ALA A 484 1.27 -27.85 1.50
CA ALA A 484 0.22 -28.26 2.42
C ALA A 484 0.21 -29.77 2.72
N GLY A 485 -0.53 -30.17 3.72
CA GLY A 485 -0.81 -31.57 4.05
C GLY A 485 0.23 -32.22 4.95
N SER A 486 -0.10 -33.44 5.40
CA SER A 486 0.73 -34.24 6.30
C SER A 486 1.77 -35.07 5.51
N GLY A 487 2.44 -36.00 6.19
CA GLY A 487 3.29 -37.06 5.57
C GLY A 487 4.80 -36.79 5.60
N THR A 488 5.24 -35.61 6.04
CA THR A 488 6.67 -35.30 6.17
C THR A 488 7.21 -35.53 7.59
N GLY A 489 6.35 -35.82 8.57
CA GLY A 489 6.75 -36.03 9.96
C GLY A 489 7.10 -34.74 10.71
N ALA A 490 6.77 -33.55 10.16
CA ALA A 490 7.15 -32.24 10.72
C ALA A 490 6.23 -31.75 11.86
N ALA A 491 5.39 -32.61 12.42
CA ALA A 491 4.47 -32.37 13.53
C ALA A 491 3.34 -31.36 13.24
N ALA A 492 2.66 -30.86 14.28
CA ALA A 492 1.37 -30.21 14.19
C ALA A 492 1.37 -28.84 13.50
N GLN A 493 2.48 -28.12 13.52
CA GLN A 493 2.60 -26.77 12.97
C GLN A 493 3.08 -26.73 11.50
N HIS A 494 3.23 -27.88 10.82
CA HIS A 494 3.80 -27.99 9.48
C HIS A 494 3.05 -28.97 8.59
N CYS A 495 1.80 -29.28 8.90
CA CYS A 495 1.08 -30.35 8.21
C CYS A 495 -0.41 -30.06 7.96
N GLN A 496 -0.84 -28.83 8.19
CA GLN A 496 -2.23 -28.47 8.03
C GLN A 496 -2.60 -28.27 6.56
N SER A 497 -3.90 -28.41 6.29
CA SER A 497 -4.55 -28.11 5.02
C SER A 497 -5.64 -27.10 5.32
N LEU A 498 -5.34 -25.81 5.08
CA LEU A 498 -6.16 -24.68 5.49
C LEU A 498 -6.98 -24.08 4.35
N GLU A 499 -7.10 -24.77 3.21
CA GLU A 499 -7.80 -24.29 2.01
C GLU A 499 -9.20 -23.79 2.32
N SER A 500 -9.91 -24.48 3.22
CA SER A 500 -11.28 -24.15 3.62
C SER A 500 -11.42 -22.79 4.29
N TRP A 501 -10.36 -22.25 4.90
CA TRP A 501 -10.38 -20.94 5.54
C TRP A 501 -10.58 -19.80 4.53
N PHE A 502 -10.15 -20.02 3.30
CA PHE A 502 -10.17 -19.01 2.25
C PHE A 502 -11.39 -19.12 1.33
N LEU A 503 -12.16 -20.22 1.38
CA LEU A 503 -13.34 -20.43 0.53
C LEU A 503 -14.44 -19.37 0.73
N SER A 504 -14.49 -18.77 1.92
CA SER A 504 -15.44 -17.70 2.25
C SER A 504 -14.89 -16.29 2.02
N VAL A 505 -13.71 -16.15 1.41
CA VAL A 505 -13.06 -14.87 1.16
C VAL A 505 -13.23 -14.47 -0.31
N PRO A 506 -14.19 -13.59 -0.65
CA PRO A 506 -14.34 -13.10 -2.02
C PRO A 506 -13.07 -12.36 -2.46
N GLY A 507 -12.69 -12.53 -3.73
CA GLY A 507 -11.51 -11.90 -4.33
C GLY A 507 -10.27 -12.81 -4.37
N LEU A 508 -10.30 -14.02 -3.77
CA LEU A 508 -9.25 -15.02 -3.87
C LEU A 508 -9.66 -16.18 -4.77
N LYS A 509 -8.73 -16.68 -5.57
CA LYS A 509 -8.83 -17.96 -6.27
C LYS A 509 -7.96 -18.99 -5.54
N ILE A 510 -8.43 -20.24 -5.44
CA ILE A 510 -7.72 -21.34 -4.77
C ILE A 510 -7.58 -22.47 -5.77
N VAL A 511 -6.35 -22.95 -5.94
CA VAL A 511 -5.99 -24.02 -6.88
C VAL A 511 -5.18 -25.08 -6.15
N ALA A 512 -5.54 -26.36 -6.31
CA ALA A 512 -4.87 -27.50 -5.69
C ALA A 512 -4.68 -28.64 -6.72
N PRO A 513 -3.64 -28.59 -7.56
CA PRO A 513 -3.38 -29.62 -8.57
C PRO A 513 -2.95 -30.95 -7.95
N ALA A 514 -3.30 -32.04 -8.62
CA ALA A 514 -3.01 -33.40 -8.14
C ALA A 514 -1.98 -34.16 -8.97
N THR A 515 -1.67 -33.73 -10.19
CA THR A 515 -0.72 -34.38 -11.09
C THR A 515 0.40 -33.43 -11.51
N PRO A 516 1.58 -33.93 -11.94
CA PRO A 516 2.63 -33.09 -12.50
C PRO A 516 2.16 -32.22 -13.69
N TYR A 517 1.33 -32.79 -14.55
CA TYR A 517 0.75 -32.10 -15.71
C TYR A 517 -0.13 -30.92 -15.28
N ASP A 518 -1.06 -31.18 -14.34
CA ASP A 518 -1.94 -30.14 -13.81
C ASP A 518 -1.15 -29.07 -13.03
N ALA A 519 -0.14 -29.49 -12.25
CA ALA A 519 0.70 -28.59 -11.48
C ALA A 519 1.39 -27.56 -12.39
N LYS A 520 1.99 -28.00 -13.50
CA LYS A 520 2.63 -27.12 -14.47
C LYS A 520 1.62 -26.20 -15.15
N GLY A 521 0.55 -26.76 -15.70
CA GLY A 521 -0.44 -26.00 -16.44
C GLY A 521 -1.20 -24.98 -15.58
N MET A 522 -1.64 -25.40 -14.39
CA MET A 522 -2.38 -24.55 -13.47
C MET A 522 -1.48 -23.45 -12.85
N LEU A 523 -0.19 -23.73 -12.59
CA LEU A 523 0.72 -22.68 -12.11
C LEU A 523 0.98 -21.60 -13.16
N LEU A 524 1.18 -22.00 -14.41
CA LEU A 524 1.30 -21.03 -15.52
C LEU A 524 0.02 -20.20 -15.67
N ALA A 525 -1.15 -20.84 -15.58
CA ALA A 525 -2.43 -20.14 -15.62
C ALA A 525 -2.61 -19.19 -14.42
N ALA A 526 -2.22 -19.62 -13.22
CA ALA A 526 -2.27 -18.78 -12.02
C ALA A 526 -1.35 -17.56 -12.11
N ILE A 527 -0.13 -17.71 -12.65
CA ILE A 527 0.80 -16.59 -12.86
C ILE A 527 0.25 -15.60 -13.91
N ALA A 528 -0.49 -16.10 -14.89
CA ALA A 528 -1.12 -15.26 -15.91
C ALA A 528 -2.40 -14.56 -15.42
N ASP A 529 -3.06 -15.10 -14.39
CA ASP A 529 -4.30 -14.53 -13.84
C ASP A 529 -4.06 -13.13 -13.25
N ASN A 530 -5.03 -12.24 -13.43
CA ASN A 530 -4.97 -10.88 -12.92
C ASN A 530 -5.59 -10.74 -11.51
N ASN A 531 -6.05 -11.83 -10.92
CA ASN A 531 -6.55 -11.92 -9.56
C ASN A 531 -5.55 -12.68 -8.66
N PRO A 532 -5.58 -12.50 -7.34
CA PRO A 532 -4.72 -13.24 -6.44
C PRO A 532 -5.11 -14.73 -6.39
N VAL A 533 -4.12 -15.60 -6.50
CA VAL A 533 -4.28 -17.05 -6.50
C VAL A 533 -3.48 -17.68 -5.35
N LEU A 534 -4.17 -18.44 -4.50
CA LEU A 534 -3.55 -19.35 -3.54
C LEU A 534 -3.33 -20.71 -4.22
N PHE A 535 -2.08 -21.07 -4.41
CA PHE A 535 -1.67 -22.28 -5.13
C PHE A 535 -1.19 -23.33 -4.13
N VAL A 536 -2.06 -24.30 -3.82
CA VAL A 536 -1.85 -25.30 -2.77
C VAL A 536 -1.13 -26.52 -3.34
N GLU A 537 0.02 -26.86 -2.75
CA GLU A 537 0.90 -27.94 -3.18
C GLU A 537 0.92 -29.05 -2.13
N ASN A 538 0.30 -30.20 -2.40
CA ASN A 538 0.37 -31.29 -1.45
C ASN A 538 1.79 -31.89 -1.39
N LYS A 539 2.41 -31.82 -0.21
CA LYS A 539 3.81 -32.23 0.00
C LYS A 539 4.12 -33.67 -0.39
N LEU A 540 3.16 -34.57 -0.26
CA LEU A 540 3.34 -35.98 -0.68
C LEU A 540 3.43 -36.14 -2.20
N LEU A 541 2.94 -35.18 -2.97
CA LEU A 541 2.97 -35.23 -4.42
C LEU A 541 4.32 -34.80 -5.03
N TYR A 542 5.19 -34.11 -4.31
CA TYR A 542 6.42 -33.54 -4.89
C TYR A 542 7.29 -34.58 -5.64
N LYS A 543 7.28 -35.86 -5.17
CA LYS A 543 8.01 -36.95 -5.80
C LYS A 543 7.16 -37.80 -6.75
N SER A 544 5.85 -37.54 -6.84
CA SER A 544 4.99 -38.25 -7.81
C SER A 544 5.43 -37.90 -9.24
N ARG A 545 5.35 -38.84 -10.12
CA ARG A 545 5.76 -38.71 -11.52
C ARG A 545 4.56 -38.88 -12.46
N GLY A 546 4.60 -38.19 -13.61
CA GLY A 546 3.56 -38.27 -14.62
C GLY A 546 3.86 -37.45 -15.87
#